data_059189254114a04081ae86da13dc3c0e
#
_entry.id   059189254114a04081ae86da13dc3c0e
#
_cell.length_a   1.000
_cell.length_b   1.000
_cell.length_c   1.000
_cell.angle_alpha   90.00
_cell.angle_beta   90.00
_cell.angle_gamma   90.00
#
_symmetry.space_group_name_H-M   'P 1'
#
loop_
_entity.id
_entity.type
_entity.pdbx_description
1 polymer ?
#
loop_
_entity_poly.entity_id
_entity_poly.type
_entity_poly.pdbx_seq_one_letter_code
_entity_poly.pdbx_strand_id
1 'polypeptide(L)'
;MPVPDPFRQGLERGWITHDASRLAQDLALEADVAVIGSGAGGATSAQMLSAAGFKVLLIEEGPLKTSNDFHLLESEAYASLYQEGLGRMSKDGAITILQGRAVGGTTLVNWTSSFRTPPQTLVHWASAHGVTGLGEDELRPWFERMEQELGITPWALPPNANNDVLRRGCEQLGYRWAVIPRNVRGCWNLGYCGMGCPVNAKQSMLVTRIPATLEQGGELLYLARAERFTHNGERIQGLTCQALDAQGVHPTGRQVSVRARHYLLAGGGINSPALLLRSAAPDPHGRLGK
;
A
#
# COMPACT_ATOMS: atom_id res chain seq x y z
N MET A 1 5.41 -27.32 12.03
CA MET A 1 4.21 -26.55 12.42
C MET A 1 3.96 -25.51 11.34
N PRO A 2 2.73 -25.23 10.93
CA PRO A 2 2.45 -24.14 10.00
C PRO A 2 2.89 -22.81 10.61
N VAL A 3 3.32 -21.89 9.74
CA VAL A 3 3.66 -20.53 10.18
C VAL A 3 2.37 -19.86 10.67
N PRO A 4 2.35 -19.24 11.86
CA PRO A 4 1.18 -18.52 12.35
C PRO A 4 0.74 -17.44 11.38
N ASP A 5 -0.57 -17.29 11.20
CA ASP A 5 -1.16 -16.21 10.42
C ASP A 5 -1.81 -15.18 11.37
N PRO A 6 -1.08 -14.15 11.78
CA PRO A 6 -1.57 -13.18 12.75
C PRO A 6 -2.81 -12.41 12.27
N PHE A 7 -2.95 -12.23 10.94
CA PHE A 7 -4.11 -11.54 10.39
C PHE A 7 -5.38 -12.38 10.56
N ARG A 8 -5.33 -13.68 10.20
CA ARG A 8 -6.46 -14.59 10.40
C ARG A 8 -6.83 -14.74 11.87
N GLN A 9 -5.83 -14.82 12.74
CA GLN A 9 -6.06 -14.82 14.19
C GLN A 9 -6.74 -13.54 14.67
N GLY A 10 -6.42 -12.40 14.10
CA GLY A 10 -7.10 -11.13 14.38
C GLY A 10 -8.57 -11.14 13.96
N LEU A 11 -8.88 -11.71 12.80
CA LEU A 11 -10.27 -11.90 12.36
C LEU A 11 -11.06 -12.79 13.33
N GLU A 12 -10.46 -13.88 13.81
CA GLU A 12 -11.05 -14.77 14.80
C GLU A 12 -11.32 -14.06 16.15
N ARG A 13 -10.48 -13.06 16.49
CA ARG A 13 -10.66 -12.20 17.69
C ARG A 13 -11.69 -11.09 17.50
N GLY A 14 -12.26 -10.93 16.30
CA GLY A 14 -13.33 -9.99 16.04
C GLY A 14 -12.93 -8.70 15.33
N TRP A 15 -11.80 -8.66 14.61
CA TRP A 15 -11.52 -7.53 13.72
C TRP A 15 -12.61 -7.39 12.66
N ILE A 16 -13.05 -6.15 12.45
CA ILE A 16 -14.17 -5.87 11.55
C ILE A 16 -13.64 -5.72 10.12
N THR A 17 -14.06 -6.65 9.26
CA THR A 17 -13.77 -6.59 7.84
C THR A 17 -15.01 -6.86 7.00
N HIS A 18 -15.11 -6.18 5.86
CA HIS A 18 -16.20 -6.30 4.91
C HIS A 18 -15.65 -6.84 3.58
N ASP A 19 -16.00 -8.09 3.27
CA ASP A 19 -15.67 -8.72 1.97
C ASP A 19 -16.75 -8.34 0.96
N ALA A 20 -16.44 -7.41 0.06
CA ALA A 20 -17.42 -6.93 -0.91
C ALA A 20 -17.84 -7.99 -1.93
N SER A 21 -17.02 -9.05 -2.14
CA SER A 21 -17.39 -10.13 -3.06
C SER A 21 -18.57 -10.98 -2.57
N ARG A 22 -18.86 -10.91 -1.27
CA ARG A 22 -19.91 -11.74 -0.62
C ARG A 22 -21.19 -10.97 -0.33
N LEU A 23 -21.33 -9.75 -0.81
CA LEU A 23 -22.51 -8.93 -0.56
C LEU A 23 -23.75 -9.52 -1.25
N ALA A 24 -24.76 -9.87 -0.46
CA ALA A 24 -26.06 -10.29 -0.96
C ALA A 24 -26.90 -9.10 -1.48
N GLN A 25 -26.68 -7.92 -0.92
CA GLN A 25 -27.32 -6.65 -1.27
C GLN A 25 -26.32 -5.50 -1.17
N ASP A 26 -26.69 -4.32 -1.65
CA ASP A 26 -25.87 -3.12 -1.50
C ASP A 26 -25.64 -2.80 -0.02
N LEU A 27 -24.48 -2.24 0.28
CA LEU A 27 -24.03 -1.95 1.64
C LEU A 27 -23.83 -0.44 1.82
N ALA A 28 -24.24 0.08 2.98
CA ALA A 28 -23.94 1.45 3.38
C ALA A 28 -23.03 1.45 4.62
N LEU A 29 -21.93 2.19 4.57
CA LEU A 29 -20.97 2.32 5.66
C LEU A 29 -20.76 3.79 6.02
N GLU A 30 -20.54 4.05 7.32
CA GLU A 30 -20.26 5.37 7.84
C GLU A 30 -18.99 5.38 8.71
N ALA A 31 -18.18 6.43 8.57
CA ALA A 31 -16.95 6.62 9.34
C ALA A 31 -16.69 8.10 9.62
N ASP A 32 -15.75 8.41 10.52
CA ASP A 32 -15.23 9.77 10.63
C ASP A 32 -14.27 10.04 9.45
N VAL A 33 -13.44 9.05 9.13
CA VAL A 33 -12.47 9.14 8.02
C VAL A 33 -12.55 7.88 7.15
N ALA A 34 -12.79 8.08 5.85
CA ALA A 34 -12.65 7.04 4.83
C ALA A 34 -11.28 7.18 4.16
N VAL A 35 -10.46 6.14 4.24
CA VAL A 35 -9.12 6.09 3.64
C VAL A 35 -9.17 5.19 2.42
N ILE A 36 -8.91 5.74 1.24
CA ILE A 36 -9.01 5.03 -0.05
C ILE A 36 -7.61 4.56 -0.49
N GLY A 37 -7.37 3.27 -0.41
CA GLY A 37 -6.11 2.59 -0.68
C GLY A 37 -5.40 2.16 0.62
N SER A 38 -5.04 0.88 0.71
CA SER A 38 -4.41 0.25 1.87
C SER A 38 -2.87 0.14 1.75
N GLY A 39 -2.27 0.82 0.79
CA GLY A 39 -0.82 0.89 0.61
C GLY A 39 -0.11 1.68 1.71
N ALA A 40 1.18 2.00 1.52
CA ALA A 40 2.04 2.62 2.53
C ALA A 40 1.43 3.89 3.16
N GLY A 41 0.94 4.82 2.32
CA GLY A 41 0.35 6.08 2.81
C GLY A 41 -0.99 5.85 3.52
N GLY A 42 -1.90 5.09 2.90
CA GLY A 42 -3.24 4.88 3.44
C GLY A 42 -3.23 4.09 4.74
N ALA A 43 -2.52 2.97 4.81
CA ALA A 43 -2.47 2.16 6.02
C ALA A 43 -1.78 2.88 7.19
N THR A 44 -0.72 3.66 6.91
CA THR A 44 -0.07 4.47 7.93
C THR A 44 -1.02 5.56 8.48
N SER A 45 -1.71 6.26 7.58
CA SER A 45 -2.69 7.29 7.99
C SER A 45 -3.86 6.67 8.74
N ALA A 46 -4.38 5.51 8.28
CA ALA A 46 -5.47 4.80 8.94
C ALA A 46 -5.09 4.43 10.38
N GLN A 47 -3.89 3.88 10.58
CA GLN A 47 -3.39 3.51 11.90
C GLN A 47 -3.24 4.73 12.83
N MET A 48 -2.68 5.82 12.34
CA MET A 48 -2.51 7.04 13.14
C MET A 48 -3.85 7.66 13.52
N LEU A 49 -4.81 7.68 12.61
CA LEU A 49 -6.15 8.22 12.87
C LEU A 49 -6.95 7.33 13.82
N SER A 50 -6.87 6.00 13.66
CA SER A 50 -7.51 5.07 14.61
C SER A 50 -6.91 5.19 16.00
N ALA A 51 -5.57 5.33 16.12
CA ALA A 51 -4.91 5.59 17.40
C ALA A 51 -5.33 6.92 18.04
N ALA A 52 -5.73 7.91 17.24
CA ALA A 52 -6.27 9.18 17.71
C ALA A 52 -7.77 9.11 18.06
N GLY A 53 -8.41 7.95 17.97
CA GLY A 53 -9.80 7.70 18.36
C GLY A 53 -10.84 7.99 17.27
N PHE A 54 -10.43 8.22 16.02
CA PHE A 54 -11.38 8.35 14.92
C PHE A 54 -11.91 6.98 14.47
N LYS A 55 -13.19 6.92 14.13
CA LYS A 55 -13.75 5.78 13.41
C LYS A 55 -13.23 5.80 11.97
N VAL A 56 -12.32 4.88 11.64
CA VAL A 56 -11.66 4.81 10.33
C VAL A 56 -12.20 3.63 9.53
N LEU A 57 -12.56 3.89 8.27
CA LEU A 57 -12.83 2.86 7.27
C LEU A 57 -11.70 2.87 6.23
N LEU A 58 -10.89 1.81 6.20
CA LEU A 58 -9.86 1.59 5.19
C LEU A 58 -10.47 0.81 4.02
N ILE A 59 -10.33 1.32 2.79
CA ILE A 59 -10.95 0.78 1.58
C ILE A 59 -9.87 0.30 0.62
N GLU A 60 -9.98 -0.95 0.14
CA GLU A 60 -9.04 -1.55 -0.79
C GLU A 60 -9.75 -2.21 -1.98
N GLU A 61 -9.25 -1.97 -3.16
CA GLU A 61 -9.76 -2.58 -4.39
C GLU A 61 -9.40 -4.07 -4.49
N GLY A 62 -8.18 -4.42 -4.06
CA GLY A 62 -7.64 -5.76 -4.19
C GLY A 62 -8.13 -6.74 -3.11
N PRO A 63 -7.80 -8.02 -3.26
CA PRO A 63 -8.19 -9.06 -2.32
C PRO A 63 -7.37 -8.99 -1.02
N LEU A 64 -7.94 -9.55 0.04
CA LEU A 64 -7.21 -9.87 1.27
C LEU A 64 -6.53 -11.23 1.08
N LYS A 65 -5.20 -11.20 1.00
CA LYS A 65 -4.33 -12.38 0.98
C LYS A 65 -3.38 -12.32 2.16
N THR A 66 -3.23 -13.43 2.87
CA THR A 66 -2.41 -13.52 4.08
C THR A 66 -1.28 -14.55 3.89
N SER A 67 -0.46 -14.78 4.90
CA SER A 67 0.69 -15.71 4.78
C SER A 67 0.31 -17.10 4.28
N ASN A 68 -0.89 -17.59 4.60
CA ASN A 68 -1.36 -18.89 4.16
C ASN A 68 -1.79 -18.93 2.68
N ASP A 69 -1.93 -17.77 2.04
CA ASP A 69 -2.32 -17.65 0.64
C ASP A 69 -1.13 -17.42 -0.31
N PHE A 70 0.10 -17.37 0.22
CA PHE A 70 1.31 -17.12 -0.58
C PHE A 70 2.06 -18.43 -0.82
N HIS A 71 1.97 -18.95 -2.03
CA HIS A 71 2.56 -20.24 -2.42
C HIS A 71 3.87 -20.10 -3.20
N LEU A 72 4.35 -18.86 -3.41
CA LEU A 72 5.57 -18.52 -4.16
C LEU A 72 5.50 -18.95 -5.64
N LEU A 73 4.29 -19.01 -6.20
CA LEU A 73 4.03 -19.29 -7.59
C LEU A 73 3.72 -18.00 -8.34
N GLU A 74 4.50 -17.67 -9.36
CA GLU A 74 4.36 -16.44 -10.14
C GLU A 74 2.99 -16.35 -10.82
N SER A 75 2.49 -17.45 -11.36
CA SER A 75 1.19 -17.52 -12.03
C SER A 75 0.02 -17.16 -11.11
N GLU A 76 0.10 -17.48 -9.81
CA GLU A 76 -0.91 -17.12 -8.83
C GLU A 76 -0.70 -15.67 -8.32
N ALA A 77 0.55 -15.32 -8.01
CA ALA A 77 0.89 -14.05 -7.42
C ALA A 77 0.65 -12.89 -8.38
N TYR A 78 1.05 -13.01 -9.65
CA TYR A 78 0.89 -11.93 -10.62
C TYR A 78 -0.59 -11.67 -10.91
N ALA A 79 -1.38 -12.70 -11.08
CA ALA A 79 -2.81 -12.56 -11.33
C ALA A 79 -3.58 -11.97 -10.14
N SER A 80 -3.20 -12.29 -8.90
CA SER A 80 -3.97 -11.95 -7.69
C SER A 80 -3.45 -10.73 -6.93
N LEU A 81 -2.14 -10.41 -6.99
CA LEU A 81 -1.52 -9.37 -6.16
C LEU A 81 -1.12 -8.13 -6.92
N TYR A 82 -1.12 -8.17 -8.26
CA TYR A 82 -0.66 -7.05 -9.07
C TYR A 82 -1.78 -6.43 -9.90
N GLN A 83 -1.67 -5.13 -10.10
CA GLN A 83 -2.60 -4.41 -10.97
C GLN A 83 -2.50 -4.94 -12.40
N GLU A 84 -3.65 -5.32 -12.96
CA GLU A 84 -3.75 -5.87 -14.33
C GLU A 84 -2.83 -7.08 -14.58
N GLY A 85 -2.56 -7.88 -13.53
CA GLY A 85 -1.71 -9.09 -13.64
C GLY A 85 -0.30 -8.81 -14.14
N LEU A 86 0.34 -7.69 -13.76
CA LEU A 86 1.58 -7.11 -14.30
C LEU A 86 1.46 -6.46 -15.69
N GLY A 87 0.27 -6.44 -16.29
CA GLY A 87 0.07 -5.91 -17.65
C GLY A 87 0.03 -4.38 -17.73
N ARG A 88 0.10 -3.66 -16.59
CA ARG A 88 0.05 -2.19 -16.60
C ARG A 88 1.33 -1.60 -17.20
N MET A 89 1.15 -0.78 -18.22
CA MET A 89 2.24 -0.13 -18.94
C MET A 89 1.93 1.34 -19.22
N SER A 90 2.97 2.13 -19.52
CA SER A 90 2.77 3.45 -20.13
C SER A 90 2.08 3.31 -21.49
N LYS A 91 1.45 4.41 -21.95
CA LYS A 91 0.67 4.42 -23.22
C LYS A 91 1.47 3.96 -24.45
N ASP A 92 2.77 4.26 -24.45
CA ASP A 92 3.71 3.88 -25.52
C ASP A 92 4.34 2.49 -25.32
N GLY A 93 3.99 1.79 -24.21
CA GLY A 93 4.54 0.48 -23.88
C GLY A 93 5.99 0.49 -23.40
N ALA A 94 6.61 1.65 -23.24
CA ALA A 94 8.04 1.76 -22.89
C ALA A 94 8.33 1.45 -21.43
N ILE A 95 7.36 1.68 -20.52
CA ILE A 95 7.54 1.52 -19.07
C ILE A 95 6.49 0.55 -18.52
N THR A 96 6.96 -0.54 -17.94
CA THR A 96 6.10 -1.44 -17.15
C THR A 96 5.91 -0.87 -15.75
N ILE A 97 4.66 -0.78 -15.28
CA ILE A 97 4.31 -0.21 -13.99
C ILE A 97 3.98 -1.33 -13.02
N LEU A 98 4.94 -1.69 -12.18
CA LEU A 98 4.77 -2.72 -11.17
C LEU A 98 4.04 -2.14 -9.94
N GLN A 99 2.75 -2.39 -9.85
CA GLN A 99 1.90 -1.89 -8.78
C GLN A 99 1.15 -3.04 -8.11
N GLY A 100 1.25 -3.12 -6.78
CA GLY A 100 0.47 -4.07 -6.00
C GLY A 100 -1.01 -3.66 -5.94
N ARG A 101 -1.87 -4.66 -5.99
CA ARG A 101 -3.33 -4.54 -5.88
C ARG A 101 -3.85 -5.64 -4.97
N ALA A 102 -3.69 -5.42 -3.69
CA ALA A 102 -4.14 -6.30 -2.60
C ALA A 102 -4.16 -5.49 -1.31
N VAL A 103 -4.76 -6.01 -0.26
CA VAL A 103 -4.65 -5.42 1.09
C VAL A 103 -3.19 -5.30 1.50
N GLY A 104 -2.73 -4.05 1.71
CA GLY A 104 -1.32 -3.71 1.90
C GLY A 104 -0.68 -3.04 0.68
N GLY A 105 -1.36 -3.00 -0.46
CA GLY A 105 -0.88 -2.34 -1.69
C GLY A 105 0.48 -2.85 -2.15
N THR A 106 1.28 -1.99 -2.78
CA THR A 106 2.62 -2.34 -3.30
C THR A 106 3.59 -2.79 -2.19
N THR A 107 3.35 -2.46 -0.92
CA THR A 107 4.20 -2.95 0.18
C THR A 107 4.15 -4.48 0.33
N LEU A 108 3.09 -5.12 -0.17
CA LEU A 108 2.94 -6.57 -0.17
C LEU A 108 3.84 -7.26 -1.19
N VAL A 109 4.15 -6.59 -2.30
CA VAL A 109 4.86 -7.17 -3.45
C VAL A 109 6.22 -6.52 -3.74
N ASN A 110 6.61 -5.46 -3.02
CA ASN A 110 7.92 -4.85 -3.17
C ASN A 110 9.06 -5.77 -2.66
N TRP A 111 10.30 -5.44 -3.03
CA TRP A 111 11.48 -6.22 -2.65
C TRP A 111 12.16 -5.74 -1.37
N THR A 112 11.43 -4.98 -0.54
CA THR A 112 11.85 -4.55 0.81
C THR A 112 13.05 -3.58 0.86
N SER A 113 13.59 -3.14 -0.28
CA SER A 113 14.63 -2.11 -0.30
C SER A 113 14.10 -0.82 0.29
N SER A 114 14.80 -0.29 1.28
CA SER A 114 14.34 0.83 2.08
C SER A 114 15.42 1.91 2.13
N PHE A 115 15.12 3.08 1.57
CA PHE A 115 16.03 4.22 1.53
C PHE A 115 15.33 5.48 2.02
N ARG A 116 16.06 6.33 2.73
CA ARG A 116 15.61 7.71 2.95
C ARG A 116 15.67 8.48 1.64
N THR A 117 14.79 9.46 1.47
CA THR A 117 14.88 10.38 0.33
C THR A 117 16.24 11.06 0.34
N PRO A 118 17.00 11.03 -0.77
CA PRO A 118 18.33 11.66 -0.81
C PRO A 118 18.26 13.16 -0.53
N PRO A 119 19.20 13.75 0.22
CA PRO A 119 19.18 15.17 0.57
C PRO A 119 19.09 16.10 -0.65
N GLN A 120 19.79 15.78 -1.74
CA GLN A 120 19.71 16.57 -2.98
C GLN A 120 18.32 16.56 -3.62
N THR A 121 17.54 15.50 -3.43
CA THR A 121 16.14 15.44 -3.89
C THR A 121 15.26 16.39 -3.07
N LEU A 122 15.45 16.45 -1.76
CA LEU A 122 14.73 17.37 -0.88
C LEU A 122 15.04 18.82 -1.22
N VAL A 123 16.34 19.13 -1.46
CA VAL A 123 16.77 20.46 -1.93
C VAL A 123 16.14 20.80 -3.28
N HIS A 124 16.07 19.86 -4.20
CA HIS A 124 15.43 20.05 -5.50
C HIS A 124 13.92 20.34 -5.34
N TRP A 125 13.21 19.61 -4.50
CA TRP A 125 11.80 19.87 -4.24
C TRP A 125 11.55 21.27 -3.67
N ALA A 126 12.39 21.70 -2.75
CA ALA A 126 12.30 23.05 -2.18
C ALA A 126 12.57 24.12 -3.24
N SER A 127 13.65 24.00 -4.01
CA SER A 127 14.12 25.05 -4.94
C SER A 127 13.31 25.10 -6.24
N ALA A 128 12.97 23.95 -6.83
CA ALA A 128 12.28 23.89 -8.13
C ALA A 128 10.75 23.88 -8.00
N HIS A 129 10.21 23.41 -6.88
CA HIS A 129 8.76 23.21 -6.70
C HIS A 129 8.18 23.97 -5.51
N GLY A 130 8.99 24.72 -4.77
CA GLY A 130 8.53 25.52 -3.62
C GLY A 130 7.99 24.69 -2.45
N VAL A 131 8.39 23.40 -2.34
CA VAL A 131 7.96 22.51 -1.25
C VAL A 131 8.67 22.90 0.03
N THR A 132 7.93 23.25 1.06
CA THR A 132 8.46 23.66 2.38
C THR A 132 8.08 22.63 3.46
N GLY A 133 8.86 22.57 4.56
CA GLY A 133 8.59 21.70 5.70
C GLY A 133 8.92 20.21 5.44
N LEU A 134 9.64 19.89 4.37
CA LEU A 134 10.11 18.56 4.02
C LEU A 134 11.64 18.52 3.84
N GLY A 135 12.37 19.34 4.58
CA GLY A 135 13.82 19.28 4.62
C GLY A 135 14.34 18.05 5.36
N GLU A 136 15.65 17.85 5.34
CA GLU A 136 16.27 16.66 5.96
C GLU A 136 16.02 16.62 7.47
N ASP A 137 16.13 17.75 8.16
CA ASP A 137 15.93 17.83 9.61
C ASP A 137 14.46 17.63 10.00
N GLU A 138 13.52 18.18 9.23
CA GLU A 138 12.09 17.99 9.45
C GLU A 138 11.64 16.54 9.21
N LEU A 139 12.23 15.85 8.23
CA LEU A 139 11.88 14.46 7.91
C LEU A 139 12.61 13.44 8.77
N ARG A 140 13.76 13.77 9.36
CA ARG A 140 14.59 12.85 10.14
C ARG A 140 13.80 12.09 11.22
N PRO A 141 13.02 12.72 12.11
CA PRO A 141 12.29 12.00 13.15
C PRO A 141 11.24 11.04 12.57
N TRP A 142 10.66 11.35 11.40
CA TRP A 142 9.72 10.48 10.71
C TRP A 142 10.40 9.27 10.06
N PHE A 143 11.57 9.46 9.45
CA PHE A 143 12.39 8.36 8.93
C PHE A 143 12.81 7.42 10.05
N GLU A 144 13.37 7.95 11.14
CA GLU A 144 13.81 7.16 12.29
C GLU A 144 12.66 6.35 12.91
N ARG A 145 11.51 6.98 13.06
CA ARG A 145 10.30 6.30 13.53
C ARG A 145 9.89 5.15 12.59
N MET A 146 9.84 5.39 11.28
CA MET A 146 9.49 4.36 10.30
C MET A 146 10.53 3.23 10.24
N GLU A 147 11.80 3.56 10.31
CA GLU A 147 12.89 2.58 10.36
C GLU A 147 12.74 1.65 11.56
N GLN A 148 12.47 2.20 12.73
CA GLN A 148 12.25 1.44 13.96
C GLN A 148 11.00 0.56 13.86
N GLU A 149 9.86 1.12 13.45
CA GLU A 149 8.58 0.44 13.43
C GLU A 149 8.52 -0.66 12.37
N LEU A 150 9.15 -0.46 11.21
CA LEU A 150 9.24 -1.44 10.13
C LEU A 150 10.47 -2.36 10.24
N GLY A 151 11.33 -2.17 11.27
CA GLY A 151 12.52 -2.97 11.47
C GLY A 151 13.52 -2.85 10.32
N ILE A 152 13.69 -1.63 9.77
CA ILE A 152 14.60 -1.39 8.65
C ILE A 152 16.05 -1.44 9.15
N THR A 153 16.78 -2.43 8.66
CA THR A 153 18.20 -2.63 8.99
C THR A 153 18.97 -3.09 7.75
N PRO A 154 20.29 -2.85 7.69
CA PRO A 154 21.12 -3.47 6.65
C PRO A 154 20.91 -4.99 6.63
N TRP A 155 20.94 -5.57 5.44
CA TRP A 155 20.78 -7.01 5.28
C TRP A 155 21.89 -7.78 6.01
N ALA A 156 21.50 -8.69 6.90
CA ALA A 156 22.44 -9.34 7.82
C ALA A 156 23.24 -10.49 7.23
N LEU A 157 22.79 -11.06 6.09
CA LEU A 157 23.49 -12.18 5.46
C LEU A 157 24.54 -11.68 4.48
N PRO A 158 25.66 -12.45 4.31
CA PRO A 158 26.63 -12.14 3.26
C PRO A 158 25.97 -12.11 1.88
N PRO A 159 26.48 -11.27 0.95
CA PRO A 159 25.98 -11.25 -0.40
C PRO A 159 26.18 -12.61 -1.08
N ASN A 160 25.22 -13.02 -1.91
CA ASN A 160 25.44 -14.17 -2.79
C ASN A 160 26.52 -13.86 -3.82
N ALA A 161 27.04 -14.90 -4.52
CA ALA A 161 28.15 -14.77 -5.46
C ALA A 161 27.90 -13.68 -6.53
N ASN A 162 26.67 -13.53 -7.03
CA ASN A 162 26.31 -12.53 -8.02
C ASN A 162 26.44 -11.10 -7.48
N ASN A 163 25.88 -10.83 -6.30
CA ASN A 163 25.98 -9.51 -5.66
C ASN A 163 27.40 -9.20 -5.18
N ASP A 164 28.17 -10.24 -4.78
CA ASP A 164 29.56 -10.08 -4.35
C ASP A 164 30.51 -9.68 -5.50
N VAL A 165 30.24 -10.12 -6.73
CA VAL A 165 30.97 -9.64 -7.91
C VAL A 165 30.86 -8.13 -8.04
N LEU A 166 29.66 -7.57 -7.88
CA LEU A 166 29.45 -6.11 -7.93
C LEU A 166 30.19 -5.41 -6.79
N ARG A 167 30.13 -5.92 -5.57
CA ARG A 167 30.85 -5.39 -4.41
C ARG A 167 32.37 -5.33 -4.68
N ARG A 168 32.97 -6.45 -5.09
CA ARG A 168 34.41 -6.53 -5.41
C ARG A 168 34.80 -5.62 -6.56
N GLY A 169 33.97 -5.50 -7.61
CA GLY A 169 34.19 -4.59 -8.70
C GLY A 169 34.20 -3.12 -8.23
N CYS A 170 33.26 -2.72 -7.38
CA CYS A 170 33.23 -1.39 -6.78
C CYS A 170 34.53 -1.11 -5.97
N GLU A 171 34.95 -2.08 -5.14
CA GLU A 171 36.17 -1.94 -4.34
C GLU A 171 37.43 -1.75 -5.24
N GLN A 172 37.57 -2.55 -6.29
CA GLN A 172 38.69 -2.43 -7.22
C GLN A 172 38.70 -1.09 -7.97
N LEU A 173 37.54 -0.54 -8.27
CA LEU A 173 37.42 0.73 -9.00
C LEU A 173 37.31 1.95 -8.07
N GLY A 174 37.40 1.76 -6.76
CA GLY A 174 37.29 2.84 -5.77
C GLY A 174 35.89 3.45 -5.68
N TYR A 175 34.86 2.74 -6.13
CA TYR A 175 33.48 3.18 -6.03
C TYR A 175 32.92 2.89 -4.64
N ARG A 176 32.00 3.75 -4.21
CA ARG A 176 31.26 3.54 -2.95
C ARG A 176 30.21 2.45 -3.14
N TRP A 177 30.08 1.57 -2.18
CA TRP A 177 29.03 0.56 -2.11
C TRP A 177 28.47 0.47 -0.70
N ALA A 178 27.26 -0.05 -0.56
CA ALA A 178 26.64 -0.30 0.74
C ALA A 178 25.68 -1.48 0.65
N VAL A 179 25.46 -2.13 1.79
CA VAL A 179 24.41 -3.15 1.94
C VAL A 179 23.07 -2.45 2.00
N ILE A 180 22.12 -2.89 1.17
CA ILE A 180 20.76 -2.31 1.11
C ILE A 180 20.01 -2.58 2.44
N PRO A 181 19.51 -1.55 3.13
CA PRO A 181 18.60 -1.72 4.24
C PRO A 181 17.27 -2.32 3.77
N ARG A 182 16.67 -3.19 4.60
CA ARG A 182 15.45 -3.90 4.27
C ARG A 182 14.48 -3.92 5.45
N ASN A 183 13.19 -3.75 5.17
CA ASN A 183 12.11 -3.85 6.16
C ASN A 183 11.68 -5.30 6.39
N VAL A 184 12.52 -6.08 7.05
CA VAL A 184 12.26 -7.50 7.33
C VAL A 184 12.61 -7.85 8.78
N ARG A 185 11.86 -8.80 9.36
CA ARG A 185 12.15 -9.41 10.67
C ARG A 185 12.09 -10.92 10.55
N GLY A 186 13.14 -11.63 10.97
CA GLY A 186 13.17 -13.09 10.92
C GLY A 186 13.05 -13.68 9.51
N CYS A 187 13.67 -13.05 8.52
CA CYS A 187 13.58 -13.49 7.13
C CYS A 187 14.32 -14.82 6.91
N TRP A 188 13.64 -15.76 6.25
CA TRP A 188 14.21 -17.08 5.90
C TRP A 188 14.99 -17.06 4.58
N ASN A 189 15.21 -15.89 4.00
CA ASN A 189 15.93 -15.72 2.73
C ASN A 189 15.31 -16.48 1.54
N LEU A 190 13.99 -16.54 1.48
CA LEU A 190 13.26 -17.26 0.44
C LEU A 190 13.46 -16.66 -0.97
N GLY A 191 13.77 -15.36 -1.07
CA GLY A 191 14.05 -14.70 -2.35
C GLY A 191 12.82 -14.28 -3.18
N TYR A 192 11.62 -14.59 -2.75
CA TYR A 192 10.37 -14.39 -3.49
C TYR A 192 9.50 -13.25 -2.97
N CYS A 193 10.12 -12.15 -2.55
CA CYS A 193 9.39 -11.02 -1.95
C CYS A 193 8.26 -10.45 -2.83
N GLY A 194 8.41 -10.49 -4.15
CA GLY A 194 7.39 -10.05 -5.10
C GLY A 194 6.12 -10.88 -5.14
N MET A 195 6.10 -12.04 -4.50
CA MET A 195 4.94 -12.95 -4.50
C MET A 195 4.24 -13.05 -3.14
N GLY A 196 4.43 -12.05 -2.29
CA GLY A 196 4.01 -12.13 -0.90
C GLY A 196 5.07 -12.78 0.00
N CYS A 197 4.80 -12.84 1.31
CA CYS A 197 5.73 -13.43 2.27
C CYS A 197 5.02 -14.47 3.13
N PRO A 198 5.20 -15.77 2.86
CA PRO A 198 4.48 -16.84 3.57
C PRO A 198 4.91 -17.01 5.03
N VAL A 199 6.02 -16.36 5.42
CA VAL A 199 6.55 -16.42 6.79
C VAL A 199 6.39 -15.11 7.57
N ASN A 200 5.62 -14.15 7.04
CA ASN A 200 5.38 -12.83 7.65
C ASN A 200 6.64 -12.03 8.03
N ALA A 201 7.79 -12.38 7.45
CA ALA A 201 9.05 -11.69 7.72
C ALA A 201 9.09 -10.27 7.11
N LYS A 202 8.49 -10.10 5.92
CA LYS A 202 8.36 -8.78 5.29
C LYS A 202 7.42 -7.90 6.10
N GLN A 203 7.92 -6.76 6.55
CA GLN A 203 7.15 -5.78 7.32
C GLN A 203 6.34 -4.87 6.39
N SER A 204 5.42 -5.50 5.62
CA SER A 204 4.45 -4.81 4.78
C SER A 204 3.33 -4.19 5.61
N MET A 205 2.51 -3.36 5.00
CA MET A 205 1.33 -2.80 5.68
C MET A 205 0.34 -3.89 6.13
N LEU A 206 0.29 -5.02 5.43
CA LEU A 206 -0.53 -6.18 5.80
C LEU A 206 -0.20 -6.73 7.20
N VAL A 207 1.07 -6.73 7.60
CA VAL A 207 1.51 -7.31 8.88
C VAL A 207 1.86 -6.26 9.94
N THR A 208 1.79 -4.98 9.59
CA THR A 208 2.14 -3.87 10.51
C THR A 208 0.97 -2.92 10.75
N ARG A 209 0.69 -2.02 9.82
CA ARG A 209 -0.25 -0.91 10.03
C ARG A 209 -1.72 -1.31 9.99
N ILE A 210 -2.07 -2.22 9.08
CA ILE A 210 -3.47 -2.67 8.95
C ILE A 210 -3.92 -3.44 10.19
N PRO A 211 -3.16 -4.43 10.69
CA PRO A 211 -3.45 -5.05 11.98
C PRO A 211 -3.61 -4.06 13.12
N ALA A 212 -2.70 -3.08 13.23
CA ALA A 212 -2.78 -2.06 14.27
C ALA A 212 -4.03 -1.15 14.12
N THR A 213 -4.45 -0.85 12.89
CA THR A 213 -5.71 -0.13 12.62
C THR A 213 -6.92 -0.91 13.12
N LEU A 214 -6.98 -2.21 12.80
CA LEU A 214 -8.11 -3.07 13.17
C LEU A 214 -8.16 -3.34 14.68
N GLU A 215 -7.01 -3.50 15.33
CA GLU A 215 -6.90 -3.65 16.78
C GLU A 215 -7.40 -2.40 17.53
N GLN A 216 -7.30 -1.23 16.91
CA GLN A 216 -7.77 0.06 17.44
C GLN A 216 -9.22 0.36 17.04
N GLY A 217 -9.98 -0.62 16.53
CA GLY A 217 -11.39 -0.49 16.16
C GLY A 217 -11.65 0.13 14.78
N GLY A 218 -10.62 0.31 13.95
CA GLY A 218 -10.81 0.62 12.54
C GLY A 218 -11.43 -0.55 11.78
N GLU A 219 -12.02 -0.28 10.62
CA GLU A 219 -12.68 -1.26 9.77
C GLU A 219 -11.95 -1.36 8.41
N LEU A 220 -11.96 -2.55 7.80
CA LEU A 220 -11.40 -2.78 6.46
C LEU A 220 -12.51 -3.23 5.51
N LEU A 221 -12.70 -2.49 4.41
CA LEU A 221 -13.48 -2.91 3.26
C LEU A 221 -12.53 -3.31 2.13
N TYR A 222 -12.61 -4.53 1.64
CA TYR A 222 -11.77 -5.02 0.55
C TYR A 222 -12.57 -5.64 -0.60
N LEU A 223 -11.95 -5.85 -1.76
CA LEU A 223 -12.62 -6.17 -3.03
C LEU A 223 -13.66 -5.11 -3.41
N ALA A 224 -13.38 -3.85 -3.06
CA ALA A 224 -14.26 -2.71 -3.26
C ALA A 224 -13.51 -1.58 -3.99
N ARG A 225 -13.74 -1.44 -5.28
CA ARG A 225 -13.11 -0.40 -6.08
C ARG A 225 -13.81 0.93 -5.89
N ALA A 226 -13.11 1.92 -5.34
CA ALA A 226 -13.58 3.30 -5.28
C ALA A 226 -13.83 3.82 -6.70
N GLU A 227 -15.07 4.14 -7.03
CA GLU A 227 -15.47 4.46 -8.38
C GLU A 227 -15.69 5.96 -8.58
N ARG A 228 -16.44 6.58 -7.68
CA ARG A 228 -16.81 7.99 -7.83
C ARG A 228 -17.10 8.64 -6.48
N PHE A 229 -16.57 9.86 -6.31
CA PHE A 229 -17.05 10.78 -5.29
C PHE A 229 -18.30 11.50 -5.74
N THR A 230 -19.28 11.66 -4.84
CA THR A 230 -20.35 12.65 -4.97
C THR A 230 -19.92 13.91 -4.25
N HIS A 231 -19.96 15.07 -4.90
CA HIS A 231 -19.56 16.36 -4.33
C HIS A 231 -20.42 17.49 -4.89
N ASN A 232 -20.44 18.62 -4.19
CA ASN A 232 -21.10 19.88 -4.62
C ASN A 232 -20.11 20.93 -5.15
N GLY A 233 -18.88 20.53 -5.47
CA GLY A 233 -17.79 21.41 -5.87
C GLY A 233 -16.86 21.82 -4.71
N GLU A 234 -17.38 21.97 -3.52
CA GLU A 234 -16.61 22.38 -2.33
C GLU A 234 -16.35 21.21 -1.36
N ARG A 235 -17.34 20.34 -1.21
CA ARG A 235 -17.30 19.22 -0.25
C ARG A 235 -17.69 17.92 -0.88
N ILE A 236 -16.98 16.85 -0.49
CA ILE A 236 -17.36 15.47 -0.81
C ILE A 236 -18.53 15.09 0.11
N GLN A 237 -19.60 14.59 -0.49
CA GLN A 237 -20.82 14.17 0.17
C GLN A 237 -20.89 12.65 0.38
N GLY A 238 -20.14 11.89 -0.44
CA GLY A 238 -20.10 10.45 -0.37
C GLY A 238 -19.10 9.86 -1.38
N LEU A 239 -18.85 8.57 -1.20
CA LEU A 239 -18.07 7.75 -2.12
C LEU A 239 -18.90 6.52 -2.48
N THR A 240 -18.97 6.21 -3.77
CA THR A 240 -19.51 4.95 -4.27
C THR A 240 -18.35 4.02 -4.62
N CYS A 241 -18.39 2.80 -4.07
CA CYS A 241 -17.47 1.73 -4.42
C CYS A 241 -18.22 0.62 -5.16
N GLN A 242 -17.60 0.08 -6.19
CA GLN A 242 -18.07 -1.10 -6.91
C GLN A 242 -17.55 -2.36 -6.22
N ALA A 243 -18.42 -3.25 -5.80
CA ALA A 243 -18.04 -4.57 -5.30
C ALA A 243 -17.50 -5.44 -6.42
N LEU A 244 -16.39 -6.11 -6.17
CA LEU A 244 -15.72 -7.00 -7.12
C LEU A 244 -15.90 -8.48 -6.71
N ASP A 245 -15.72 -9.38 -7.66
CA ASP A 245 -15.72 -10.82 -7.41
C ASP A 245 -14.53 -11.26 -6.53
N ALA A 246 -14.52 -12.52 -6.11
CA ALA A 246 -13.48 -13.06 -5.23
C ALA A 246 -12.06 -13.00 -5.86
N GLN A 247 -11.96 -12.92 -7.17
CA GLN A 247 -10.72 -12.70 -7.92
C GLN A 247 -10.35 -11.22 -7.98
N GLY A 248 -11.30 -10.34 -7.63
CA GLY A 248 -11.13 -8.89 -7.67
C GLY A 248 -11.10 -8.32 -9.09
N VAL A 249 -11.60 -9.02 -10.08
CA VAL A 249 -11.52 -8.65 -11.50
C VAL A 249 -12.84 -8.07 -11.99
N HIS A 250 -13.95 -8.77 -11.79
CA HIS A 250 -15.24 -8.40 -12.36
C HIS A 250 -16.17 -7.79 -11.31
N PRO A 251 -16.95 -6.75 -11.69
CA PRO A 251 -18.02 -6.24 -10.85
C PRO A 251 -19.06 -7.30 -10.55
N THR A 252 -19.51 -7.40 -9.30
CA THR A 252 -20.60 -8.31 -8.90
C THR A 252 -21.99 -7.72 -9.18
N GLY A 253 -22.06 -6.45 -9.58
CA GLY A 253 -23.31 -5.70 -9.68
C GLY A 253 -23.76 -5.06 -8.34
N ARG A 254 -23.04 -5.32 -7.22
CA ARG A 254 -23.31 -4.71 -5.92
C ARG A 254 -22.47 -3.46 -5.72
N GLN A 255 -22.99 -2.54 -4.92
CA GLN A 255 -22.32 -1.29 -4.58
C GLN A 255 -22.18 -1.14 -3.06
N VAL A 256 -21.12 -0.42 -2.67
CA VAL A 256 -20.95 0.04 -1.30
C VAL A 256 -20.95 1.58 -1.31
N SER A 257 -21.92 2.15 -0.58
CA SER A 257 -21.98 3.59 -0.35
C SER A 257 -21.25 3.93 0.94
N VAL A 258 -20.31 4.87 0.87
CA VAL A 258 -19.53 5.29 2.03
C VAL A 258 -19.78 6.77 2.32
N ARG A 259 -20.17 7.09 3.54
CA ARG A 259 -20.26 8.45 4.08
C ARG A 259 -19.20 8.66 5.15
N ALA A 260 -18.43 9.75 5.01
CA ALA A 260 -17.45 10.12 6.02
C ALA A 260 -17.36 11.64 6.14
N ARG A 261 -16.85 12.11 7.29
CA ARG A 261 -16.57 13.54 7.49
C ARG A 261 -15.35 13.97 6.66
N HIS A 262 -14.37 13.07 6.52
CA HIS A 262 -13.13 13.29 5.79
C HIS A 262 -12.83 12.10 4.89
N TYR A 263 -12.25 12.40 3.72
CA TYR A 263 -11.80 11.40 2.77
C TYR A 263 -10.32 11.60 2.49
N LEU A 264 -9.53 10.56 2.75
CA LEU A 264 -8.09 10.55 2.49
C LEU A 264 -7.83 9.67 1.28
N LEU A 265 -7.35 10.27 0.19
CA LEU A 265 -7.08 9.57 -1.05
C LEU A 265 -5.63 9.09 -1.09
N ALA A 266 -5.43 7.79 -1.01
CA ALA A 266 -4.15 7.11 -0.94
C ALA A 266 -4.02 5.95 -1.95
N GLY A 267 -4.70 6.04 -3.08
CA GLY A 267 -4.73 5.04 -4.14
C GLY A 267 -3.46 4.99 -5.02
N GLY A 268 -2.40 5.69 -4.63
CA GLY A 268 -1.15 5.78 -5.39
C GLY A 268 -1.18 6.84 -6.50
N GLY A 269 -0.01 7.06 -7.13
CA GLY A 269 0.19 8.16 -8.10
C GLY A 269 -0.65 8.05 -9.38
N ILE A 270 -1.20 6.89 -9.68
CA ILE A 270 -2.01 6.65 -10.90
C ILE A 270 -3.49 6.58 -10.56
N ASN A 271 -3.88 5.77 -9.56
CA ASN A 271 -5.29 5.53 -9.29
C ASN A 271 -5.95 6.72 -8.56
N SER A 272 -5.19 7.51 -7.78
CA SER A 272 -5.72 8.70 -7.12
C SER A 272 -6.20 9.77 -8.10
N PRO A 273 -5.38 10.26 -9.05
CA PRO A 273 -5.86 11.18 -10.07
C PRO A 273 -6.95 10.57 -10.95
N ALA A 274 -6.89 9.26 -11.24
CA ALA A 274 -7.93 8.58 -12.02
C ALA A 274 -9.30 8.61 -11.31
N LEU A 275 -9.35 8.44 -9.99
CA LEU A 275 -10.60 8.56 -9.22
C LEU A 275 -11.13 9.99 -9.24
N LEU A 276 -10.27 10.99 -9.09
CA LEU A 276 -10.67 12.40 -9.15
C LEU A 276 -11.22 12.77 -10.52
N LEU A 277 -10.58 12.31 -11.60
CA LEU A 277 -11.06 12.50 -12.99
C LEU A 277 -12.43 11.87 -13.22
N ARG A 278 -12.63 10.60 -12.79
CA ARG A 278 -13.93 9.93 -12.89
C ARG A 278 -15.02 10.63 -12.07
N SER A 279 -14.62 11.29 -10.99
CA SER A 279 -15.52 12.04 -10.12
C SER A 279 -15.83 13.45 -10.63
N ALA A 280 -15.25 13.88 -11.74
CA ALA A 280 -15.31 15.26 -12.23
C ALA A 280 -14.91 16.28 -11.12
N ALA A 281 -13.87 15.93 -10.36
CA ALA A 281 -13.38 16.79 -9.27
C ALA A 281 -12.91 18.16 -9.84
N PRO A 282 -13.09 19.25 -9.09
CA PRO A 282 -12.60 20.56 -9.51
C PRO A 282 -11.10 20.56 -9.80
N ASP A 283 -10.71 21.05 -10.94
CA ASP A 283 -9.31 21.22 -11.37
C ASP A 283 -9.06 22.65 -11.89
N PRO A 284 -8.99 23.64 -11.00
CA PRO A 284 -8.90 25.06 -11.38
C PRO A 284 -7.63 25.40 -12.16
N HIS A 285 -6.61 24.53 -12.11
CA HIS A 285 -5.35 24.75 -12.81
C HIS A 285 -5.14 23.80 -14.01
N GLY A 286 -6.08 22.91 -14.31
CA GLY A 286 -6.00 21.96 -15.41
C GLY A 286 -4.81 21.00 -15.33
N ARG A 287 -4.40 20.59 -14.11
CA ARG A 287 -3.20 19.76 -13.86
C ARG A 287 -3.50 18.33 -13.42
N LEU A 288 -4.77 18.03 -13.17
CA LEU A 288 -5.14 16.72 -12.69
C LEU A 288 -4.87 15.63 -13.75
N GLY A 289 -4.02 14.68 -13.39
CA GLY A 289 -3.65 13.56 -14.29
C GLY A 289 -2.66 13.92 -15.40
N LYS A 290 -1.91 15.01 -15.26
CA LYS A 290 -0.86 15.43 -16.20
C LYS A 290 0.53 15.30 -15.60
#